data_d337e84826afb6c04f29c809c1b25c91
#
_entry.id   d337e84826afb6c04f29c809c1b25c91
#
_cell.length_a   1.000
_cell.length_b   1.000
_cell.length_c   1.000
_cell.angle_alpha   90.00
_cell.angle_beta   90.00
_cell.angle_gamma   90.00
#
_symmetry.space_group_name_H-M   'P 1'
#
loop_
_entity.id
_entity.type
_entity.pdbx_description
1 polymer ?
#
loop_
_entity_poly.entity_id
_entity_poly.type
_entity_poly.pdbx_seq_one_letter_code
_entity_poly.pdbx_strand_id
1 'polypeptide(L)'
;MRGMLQKPESLVTLQDAGIYRAGRWLVRGVGFSIDPGEIVTLIGPNGSGKSTTARMALGVLKPDEGSVVRRSDLRVSYVPQKLVVDWTLPLTVQRFMRLTGHVSAVEAEKAMAATGVSHLAGAEVRNLSGGEFQRVMLARALARKPNLLVLDEPVQGVDFAGEIALYDLIKRIRDEMNCGILLISHDLHVVMAATDRVICLNGHVCCSGSPTVVASSNEYKQLFGARAASTLAVYEHHHDHTHLPDGRVMHGDGTITDHCHPDDGHHHHDHDHEHGHDEDGKGRADA
;
A
#
# COMPACT_ATOMS: atom_id res chain seq x y z
N MET A 1 32.54 24.69 14.58
CA MET A 1 32.31 24.02 13.29
C MET A 1 31.20 22.97 13.51
N ARG A 2 29.94 23.28 13.21
CA ARG A 2 28.85 22.31 13.20
C ARG A 2 29.00 21.52 11.90
N GLY A 3 29.32 20.22 12.00
CA GLY A 3 29.30 19.32 10.84
C GLY A 3 27.88 19.33 10.26
N MET A 4 27.74 19.81 9.02
CA MET A 4 26.57 19.59 8.21
C MET A 4 26.45 18.08 8.03
N LEU A 5 25.46 17.48 8.70
CA LEU A 5 24.99 16.14 8.34
C LEU A 5 24.55 16.22 6.89
N GLN A 6 25.38 15.73 5.97
CA GLN A 6 24.97 15.55 4.59
C GLN A 6 23.76 14.60 4.60
N LYS A 7 22.62 15.11 4.14
CA LYS A 7 21.45 14.28 3.88
C LYS A 7 21.89 13.14 2.95
N PRO A 8 21.57 11.86 3.26
CA PRO A 8 21.92 10.77 2.37
C PRO A 8 21.40 11.06 0.96
N GLU A 9 22.24 10.83 -0.04
CA GLU A 9 21.90 11.06 -1.44
C GLU A 9 20.70 10.19 -1.82
N SER A 10 19.66 10.81 -2.42
CA SER A 10 18.43 10.13 -2.82
C SER A 10 18.72 8.98 -3.78
N LEU A 11 17.97 7.89 -3.69
CA LEU A 11 18.08 6.74 -4.59
C LEU A 11 17.71 7.09 -6.02
N VAL A 12 16.61 7.86 -6.16
CA VAL A 12 16.10 8.35 -7.45
C VAL A 12 15.54 9.75 -7.22
N THR A 13 15.81 10.66 -8.18
CA THR A 13 15.23 12.01 -8.22
C THR A 13 14.68 12.28 -9.61
N LEU A 14 13.40 12.62 -9.71
CA LEU A 14 12.76 13.12 -10.91
C LEU A 14 12.68 14.65 -10.81
N GLN A 15 13.02 15.35 -11.90
CA GLN A 15 13.00 16.81 -11.99
C GLN A 15 12.26 17.20 -13.26
N ASP A 16 11.04 17.74 -13.09
CA ASP A 16 10.15 18.17 -14.16
C ASP A 16 9.98 17.13 -15.28
N ALA A 17 10.02 15.85 -14.91
CA ALA A 17 10.03 14.75 -15.86
C ALA A 17 8.67 14.57 -16.54
N GLY A 18 8.70 14.32 -17.84
CA GLY A 18 7.49 14.12 -18.64
C GLY A 18 7.66 13.07 -19.74
N ILE A 19 6.57 12.43 -20.11
CA ILE A 19 6.48 11.46 -21.23
C ILE A 19 5.38 11.88 -22.17
N TYR A 20 5.77 12.07 -23.44
CA TYR A 20 4.88 12.38 -24.54
C TYR A 20 4.75 11.20 -25.48
N ARG A 21 3.54 10.71 -25.73
CA ARG A 21 3.29 9.57 -26.64
C ARG A 21 1.97 9.76 -27.38
N ALA A 22 1.94 9.35 -28.63
CA ALA A 22 0.75 9.38 -29.47
C ALA A 22 0.04 10.75 -29.47
N GLY A 23 0.82 11.85 -29.60
CA GLY A 23 0.27 13.20 -29.70
C GLY A 23 -0.20 13.83 -28.38
N ARG A 24 0.06 13.20 -27.22
CA ARG A 24 -0.35 13.73 -25.90
C ARG A 24 0.68 13.44 -24.81
N TRP A 25 0.64 14.25 -23.78
CA TRP A 25 1.38 13.97 -22.54
C TRP A 25 0.68 12.86 -21.77
N LEU A 26 1.43 11.82 -21.44
CA LEU A 26 0.97 10.81 -20.47
C LEU A 26 1.17 11.31 -19.04
N VAL A 27 2.30 11.99 -18.80
CA VAL A 27 2.63 12.74 -17.59
C VAL A 27 3.56 13.88 -17.95
N ARG A 28 3.48 15.00 -17.21
CA ARG A 28 4.34 16.17 -17.42
C ARG A 28 4.67 16.88 -16.10
N GLY A 29 5.88 17.44 -15.97
CA GLY A 29 6.29 18.19 -14.80
C GLY A 29 6.31 17.36 -13.51
N VAL A 30 6.68 16.08 -13.61
CA VAL A 30 6.76 15.20 -12.44
C VAL A 30 8.07 15.43 -11.71
N GLY A 31 7.99 15.89 -10.45
CA GLY A 31 9.15 16.16 -9.59
C GLY A 31 8.99 15.53 -8.21
N PHE A 32 9.89 14.60 -7.86
CA PHE A 32 10.04 14.05 -6.50
C PHE A 32 11.33 13.23 -6.39
N SER A 33 11.72 12.91 -5.15
CA SER A 33 12.83 12.01 -4.86
C SER A 33 12.36 10.80 -4.07
N ILE A 34 13.19 9.76 -3.97
CA ILE A 34 12.99 8.61 -3.08
C ILE A 34 14.29 8.43 -2.32
N ASP A 35 14.22 8.50 -0.99
CA ASP A 35 15.37 8.35 -0.11
C ASP A 35 15.50 6.89 0.39
N PRO A 36 16.68 6.45 0.84
CA PRO A 36 16.82 5.16 1.54
C PRO A 36 15.91 5.11 2.77
N GLY A 37 15.22 3.97 2.99
CA GLY A 37 14.33 3.79 4.13
C GLY A 37 13.05 4.62 4.08
N GLU A 38 12.68 5.17 2.93
CA GLU A 38 11.46 5.95 2.71
C GLU A 38 10.43 5.15 1.91
N ILE A 39 9.17 5.18 2.32
CA ILE A 39 8.03 4.68 1.53
C ILE A 39 7.33 5.87 0.88
N VAL A 40 7.48 6.01 -0.43
CA VAL A 40 6.78 7.00 -1.26
C VAL A 40 5.66 6.30 -2.01
N THR A 41 4.43 6.80 -1.87
CA THR A 41 3.27 6.22 -2.56
C THR A 41 2.74 7.14 -3.65
N LEU A 42 2.59 6.61 -4.85
CA LEU A 42 1.90 7.26 -5.97
C LEU A 42 0.42 6.86 -5.95
N ILE A 43 -0.44 7.85 -5.83
CA ILE A 43 -1.90 7.68 -5.89
C ILE A 43 -2.48 8.47 -7.06
N GLY A 44 -3.67 8.09 -7.50
CA GLY A 44 -4.37 8.79 -8.58
C GLY A 44 -5.33 7.86 -9.33
N PRO A 45 -6.26 8.41 -10.13
CA PRO A 45 -7.19 7.63 -10.91
C PRO A 45 -6.50 6.75 -11.97
N ASN A 46 -7.23 5.82 -12.54
CA ASN A 46 -6.72 5.03 -13.65
C ASN A 46 -6.37 5.94 -14.83
N GLY A 47 -5.21 5.70 -15.45
CA GLY A 47 -4.71 6.54 -16.54
C GLY A 47 -3.99 7.82 -16.08
N SER A 48 -3.89 8.12 -14.79
CA SER A 48 -3.20 9.31 -14.26
C SER A 48 -1.68 9.34 -14.46
N GLY A 49 -1.08 8.23 -14.92
CA GLY A 49 0.34 8.15 -15.20
C GLY A 49 1.20 7.49 -14.13
N LYS A 50 0.62 6.88 -13.09
CA LYS A 50 1.36 6.20 -11.99
C LYS A 50 2.39 5.19 -12.50
N SER A 51 1.96 4.21 -13.28
CA SER A 51 2.88 3.19 -13.84
C SER A 51 3.88 3.78 -14.85
N THR A 52 3.52 4.85 -15.57
CA THR A 52 4.45 5.59 -16.45
C THR A 52 5.55 6.26 -15.63
N THR A 53 5.19 6.94 -14.55
CA THR A 53 6.10 7.58 -13.61
C THR A 53 7.03 6.56 -12.94
N ALA A 54 6.48 5.43 -12.49
CA ALA A 54 7.29 4.35 -11.95
C ALA A 54 8.29 3.80 -12.96
N ARG A 55 7.89 3.59 -14.22
CA ARG A 55 8.80 3.15 -15.29
C ARG A 55 9.89 4.17 -15.60
N MET A 56 9.62 5.48 -15.47
CA MET A 56 10.68 6.50 -15.53
C MET A 56 11.65 6.38 -14.36
N ALA A 57 11.14 6.25 -13.13
CA ALA A 57 11.98 6.06 -11.95
C ALA A 57 12.87 4.81 -12.07
N LEU A 58 12.31 3.70 -12.59
CA LEU A 58 13.02 2.45 -12.86
C LEU A 58 14.08 2.55 -13.98
N GLY A 59 14.02 3.56 -14.84
CA GLY A 59 14.89 3.68 -16.03
C GLY A 59 14.41 2.87 -17.23
N VAL A 60 13.21 2.31 -17.18
CA VAL A 60 12.59 1.59 -18.29
C VAL A 60 12.13 2.59 -19.37
N LEU A 61 11.68 3.78 -18.95
CA LEU A 61 11.31 4.87 -19.85
C LEU A 61 12.27 6.04 -19.64
N LYS A 62 12.81 6.58 -20.74
CA LYS A 62 13.55 7.83 -20.72
C LYS A 62 12.55 8.98 -20.83
N PRO A 63 12.63 10.03 -19.98
CA PRO A 63 11.77 11.19 -20.10
C PRO A 63 12.03 11.95 -21.41
N ASP A 64 10.97 12.50 -21.99
CA ASP A 64 11.05 13.39 -23.16
C ASP A 64 11.30 14.84 -22.72
N GLU A 65 10.90 15.22 -21.50
CA GLU A 65 11.14 16.51 -20.86
C GLU A 65 11.62 16.28 -19.41
N GLY A 66 12.48 17.18 -18.92
CA GLY A 66 13.07 17.07 -17.59
C GLY A 66 14.15 16.01 -17.47
N SER A 67 14.42 15.55 -16.26
CA SER A 67 15.46 14.58 -16.00
C SER A 67 15.12 13.58 -14.90
N VAL A 68 15.78 12.42 -14.92
CA VAL A 68 15.72 11.42 -13.85
C VAL A 68 17.15 11.03 -13.49
N VAL A 69 17.55 11.39 -12.28
CA VAL A 69 18.86 11.06 -11.71
C VAL A 69 18.70 9.84 -10.82
N ARG A 70 19.61 8.87 -10.96
CA ARG A 70 19.64 7.64 -10.16
C ARG A 70 21.00 7.49 -9.52
N ARG A 71 21.03 7.05 -8.29
CA ARG A 71 22.27 6.74 -7.57
C ARG A 71 23.01 5.62 -8.32
N SER A 72 24.35 5.74 -8.39
CA SER A 72 25.18 4.84 -9.22
C SER A 72 25.15 3.36 -8.77
N ASP A 73 24.90 3.10 -7.48
CA ASP A 73 24.79 1.77 -6.89
C ASP A 73 23.32 1.27 -6.81
N LEU A 74 22.39 1.92 -7.52
CA LEU A 74 20.98 1.59 -7.45
C LEU A 74 20.72 0.17 -7.95
N ARG A 75 20.16 -0.66 -7.05
CA ARG A 75 19.64 -1.99 -7.36
C ARG A 75 18.16 -1.99 -7.18
N VAL A 76 17.43 -2.14 -8.28
CA VAL A 76 15.97 -2.06 -8.29
C VAL A 76 15.37 -3.45 -8.42
N SER A 77 14.33 -3.71 -7.65
CA SER A 77 13.40 -4.82 -7.90
C SER A 77 11.99 -4.27 -8.10
N TYR A 78 11.26 -4.89 -9.03
CA TYR A 78 9.90 -4.49 -9.37
C TYR A 78 8.94 -5.67 -9.21
N VAL A 79 7.86 -5.42 -8.48
CA VAL A 79 6.71 -6.33 -8.35
C VAL A 79 5.58 -5.74 -9.17
N PRO A 80 5.23 -6.30 -10.33
CA PRO A 80 4.17 -5.79 -11.19
C PRO A 80 2.78 -6.13 -10.64
N GLN A 81 1.79 -5.31 -10.97
CA GLN A 81 0.38 -5.53 -10.66
C GLN A 81 -0.12 -6.90 -11.14
N LYS A 82 0.28 -7.30 -12.34
CA LYS A 82 -0.07 -8.60 -12.93
C LYS A 82 1.18 -9.25 -13.49
N LEU A 83 1.40 -10.48 -13.11
CA LEU A 83 2.38 -11.34 -13.76
C LEU A 83 1.63 -12.35 -14.62
N VAL A 84 1.86 -12.29 -15.94
CA VAL A 84 1.34 -13.31 -16.85
C VAL A 84 2.21 -14.54 -16.73
N VAL A 85 1.71 -15.56 -16.05
CA VAL A 85 2.32 -16.89 -15.97
C VAL A 85 1.47 -17.83 -16.82
N ASP A 86 2.10 -18.64 -17.63
CA ASP A 86 1.39 -19.74 -18.30
C ASP A 86 1.08 -20.82 -17.25
N TRP A 87 -0.18 -20.86 -16.83
CA TRP A 87 -0.66 -21.76 -15.78
C TRP A 87 -0.64 -23.24 -16.18
N THR A 88 -0.34 -23.56 -17.45
CA THR A 88 -0.13 -24.96 -17.90
C THR A 88 1.24 -25.48 -17.50
N LEU A 89 2.21 -24.58 -17.16
CA LEU A 89 3.54 -24.99 -16.75
C LEU A 89 3.54 -25.48 -15.29
N PRO A 90 4.07 -26.66 -14.98
CA PRO A 90 4.28 -27.13 -13.60
C PRO A 90 5.44 -26.36 -12.97
N LEU A 91 5.12 -25.19 -12.37
CA LEU A 91 6.09 -24.27 -11.82
C LEU A 91 5.97 -24.21 -10.29
N THR A 92 6.94 -24.80 -9.59
CA THR A 92 7.02 -24.70 -8.13
C THR A 92 7.54 -23.32 -7.70
N VAL A 93 7.17 -22.87 -6.49
CA VAL A 93 7.65 -21.62 -5.89
C VAL A 93 9.18 -21.56 -5.91
N GLN A 94 9.86 -22.63 -5.47
CA GLN A 94 11.33 -22.67 -5.47
C GLN A 94 11.91 -22.45 -6.88
N ARG A 95 11.31 -23.05 -7.91
CA ARG A 95 11.73 -22.85 -9.30
C ARG A 95 11.42 -21.43 -9.77
N PHE A 96 10.25 -20.90 -9.41
CA PHE A 96 9.83 -19.55 -9.72
C PHE A 96 10.77 -18.48 -9.15
N MET A 97 11.24 -18.66 -7.91
CA MET A 97 12.24 -17.78 -7.28
C MET A 97 13.52 -17.63 -8.09
N ARG A 98 13.89 -18.64 -8.86
CA ARG A 98 15.16 -18.73 -9.60
C ARG A 98 15.04 -18.45 -11.10
N LEU A 99 13.84 -18.21 -11.63
CA LEU A 99 13.63 -18.05 -13.09
C LEU A 99 14.31 -16.82 -13.69
N THR A 100 14.55 -15.78 -12.93
CA THR A 100 15.10 -14.53 -13.46
C THR A 100 16.26 -14.05 -12.63
N GLY A 101 17.45 -14.17 -13.20
CA GLY A 101 18.71 -13.71 -12.61
C GLY A 101 19.39 -14.75 -11.72
N HIS A 102 20.63 -14.44 -11.32
CA HIS A 102 21.44 -15.31 -10.48
C HIS A 102 21.05 -15.13 -9.01
N VAL A 103 20.00 -15.84 -8.58
CA VAL A 103 19.61 -15.95 -7.17
C VAL A 103 20.07 -17.33 -6.69
N SER A 104 20.92 -17.37 -5.67
CA SER A 104 21.35 -18.62 -5.04
C SER A 104 20.19 -19.27 -4.26
N ALA A 105 20.30 -20.58 -4.00
CA ALA A 105 19.31 -21.28 -3.18
C ALA A 105 19.19 -20.65 -1.78
N VAL A 106 20.32 -20.27 -1.19
CA VAL A 106 20.37 -19.61 0.15
C VAL A 106 19.68 -18.25 0.16
N GLU A 107 19.86 -17.43 -0.89
CA GLU A 107 19.19 -16.13 -1.00
C GLU A 107 17.69 -16.29 -1.21
N ALA A 108 17.26 -17.25 -2.03
CA ALA A 108 15.85 -17.58 -2.23
C ALA A 108 15.20 -18.02 -0.91
N GLU A 109 15.86 -18.92 -0.16
CA GLU A 109 15.35 -19.42 1.12
C GLU A 109 15.23 -18.28 2.17
N LYS A 110 16.27 -17.45 2.31
CA LYS A 110 16.23 -16.29 3.20
C LYS A 110 15.08 -15.32 2.85
N ALA A 111 14.88 -15.05 1.56
CA ALA A 111 13.81 -14.17 1.10
C ALA A 111 12.43 -14.78 1.35
N MET A 112 12.26 -16.09 1.13
CA MET A 112 11.01 -16.79 1.45
C MET A 112 10.73 -16.78 2.95
N ALA A 113 11.77 -16.95 3.80
CA ALA A 113 11.63 -16.85 5.24
C ALA A 113 11.21 -15.44 5.68
N ALA A 114 11.84 -14.39 5.13
CA ALA A 114 11.51 -13.00 5.44
C ALA A 114 10.06 -12.63 5.10
N THR A 115 9.46 -13.27 4.09
CA THR A 115 8.06 -13.04 3.69
C THR A 115 7.08 -14.09 4.24
N GLY A 116 7.56 -15.06 5.04
CA GLY A 116 6.73 -16.08 5.69
C GLY A 116 6.21 -17.19 4.76
N VAL A 117 6.86 -17.42 3.61
CA VAL A 117 6.40 -18.39 2.58
C VAL A 117 7.34 -19.59 2.38
N SER A 118 8.26 -19.85 3.31
CA SER A 118 9.22 -20.98 3.20
C SER A 118 8.51 -22.33 3.07
N HIS A 119 7.36 -22.50 3.73
CA HIS A 119 6.56 -23.73 3.67
C HIS A 119 5.96 -23.99 2.28
N LEU A 120 5.91 -22.98 1.41
CA LEU A 120 5.36 -23.07 0.05
C LEU A 120 6.42 -23.42 -1.00
N ALA A 121 7.68 -23.66 -0.64
CA ALA A 121 8.78 -23.87 -1.59
C ALA A 121 8.47 -24.96 -2.65
N GLY A 122 7.85 -26.07 -2.25
CA GLY A 122 7.45 -27.18 -3.11
C GLY A 122 6.06 -27.01 -3.76
N ALA A 123 5.27 -26.03 -3.34
CA ALA A 123 3.93 -25.82 -3.89
C ALA A 123 3.99 -25.29 -5.33
N GLU A 124 3.01 -25.64 -6.14
CA GLU A 124 2.86 -25.06 -7.48
C GLU A 124 2.30 -23.64 -7.39
N VAL A 125 2.90 -22.71 -8.13
CA VAL A 125 2.51 -21.29 -8.14
C VAL A 125 1.03 -21.08 -8.47
N ARG A 126 0.46 -21.94 -9.34
CA ARG A 126 -0.96 -21.88 -9.71
C ARG A 126 -1.94 -22.20 -8.57
N ASN A 127 -1.48 -22.88 -7.54
CA ASN A 127 -2.32 -23.33 -6.41
C ASN A 127 -2.25 -22.37 -5.21
N LEU A 128 -1.50 -21.27 -5.33
CA LEU A 128 -1.37 -20.27 -4.27
C LEU A 128 -2.61 -19.40 -4.20
N SER A 129 -3.01 -19.04 -2.98
CA SER A 129 -3.95 -17.95 -2.75
C SER A 129 -3.37 -16.61 -3.23
N GLY A 130 -4.20 -15.57 -3.41
CA GLY A 130 -3.75 -14.24 -3.81
C GLY A 130 -2.69 -13.68 -2.86
N GLY A 131 -2.91 -13.78 -1.56
CA GLY A 131 -1.96 -13.30 -0.55
C GLY A 131 -0.64 -14.08 -0.52
N GLU A 132 -0.69 -15.41 -0.66
CA GLU A 132 0.51 -16.23 -0.77
C GLU A 132 1.31 -15.89 -2.03
N PHE A 133 0.63 -15.73 -3.16
CA PHE A 133 1.28 -15.33 -4.41
C PHE A 133 1.95 -13.96 -4.29
N GLN A 134 1.30 -12.97 -3.69
CA GLN A 134 1.90 -11.64 -3.48
C GLN A 134 3.14 -11.71 -2.55
N ARG A 135 3.09 -12.51 -1.47
CA ARG A 135 4.25 -12.74 -0.60
C ARG A 135 5.40 -13.46 -1.33
N VAL A 136 5.10 -14.41 -2.21
CA VAL A 136 6.08 -15.08 -3.07
C VAL A 136 6.69 -14.11 -4.08
N MET A 137 5.89 -13.24 -4.69
CA MET A 137 6.37 -12.18 -5.59
C MET A 137 7.31 -11.22 -4.86
N LEU A 138 6.96 -10.84 -3.63
CA LEU A 138 7.79 -9.99 -2.77
C LEU A 138 9.09 -10.71 -2.39
N ALA A 139 9.04 -11.99 -1.99
CA ALA A 139 10.23 -12.80 -1.72
C ALA A 139 11.19 -12.82 -2.92
N ARG A 140 10.65 -13.04 -4.12
CA ARG A 140 11.44 -13.05 -5.36
C ARG A 140 12.12 -11.71 -5.64
N ALA A 141 11.44 -10.59 -5.34
CA ALA A 141 12.02 -9.26 -5.46
C ALA A 141 13.16 -9.05 -4.45
N LEU A 142 12.97 -9.46 -3.19
CA LEU A 142 13.93 -9.31 -2.10
C LEU A 142 15.18 -10.18 -2.26
N ALA A 143 15.05 -11.37 -2.87
CA ALA A 143 16.18 -12.27 -3.11
C ALA A 143 17.32 -11.61 -3.92
N ARG A 144 17.03 -10.51 -4.62
CA ARG A 144 17.99 -9.70 -5.38
C ARG A 144 18.67 -8.60 -4.55
N LYS A 145 18.32 -8.49 -3.27
CA LYS A 145 18.85 -7.46 -2.34
C LYS A 145 18.74 -6.05 -2.90
N PRO A 146 17.53 -5.60 -3.29
CA PRO A 146 17.35 -4.26 -3.81
C PRO A 146 17.63 -3.21 -2.75
N ASN A 147 18.04 -2.02 -3.17
CA ASN A 147 18.00 -0.81 -2.34
C ASN A 147 16.82 0.11 -2.73
N LEU A 148 16.15 -0.19 -3.87
CA LEU A 148 14.85 0.37 -4.23
C LEU A 148 13.89 -0.76 -4.63
N LEU A 149 12.76 -0.84 -3.96
CA LEU A 149 11.67 -1.78 -4.27
C LEU A 149 10.48 -1.01 -4.85
N VAL A 150 10.02 -1.40 -6.02
CA VAL A 150 8.82 -0.80 -6.64
C VAL A 150 7.71 -1.83 -6.64
N LEU A 151 6.59 -1.48 -6.03
CA LEU A 151 5.41 -2.33 -5.84
C LEU A 151 4.22 -1.71 -6.56
N ASP A 152 3.72 -2.37 -7.59
CA ASP A 152 2.58 -1.89 -8.39
C ASP A 152 1.32 -2.65 -7.96
N GLU A 153 0.46 -2.01 -7.17
CA GLU A 153 -0.78 -2.56 -6.59
C GLU A 153 -0.58 -3.92 -5.90
N PRO A 154 0.31 -4.03 -4.89
CA PRO A 154 0.74 -5.31 -4.32
C PRO A 154 -0.34 -6.06 -3.57
N VAL A 155 -1.47 -5.43 -3.23
CA VAL A 155 -2.58 -6.04 -2.47
C VAL A 155 -3.72 -6.50 -3.36
N GLN A 156 -3.61 -6.35 -4.68
CA GLN A 156 -4.69 -6.75 -5.60
C GLN A 156 -4.98 -8.25 -5.49
N GLY A 157 -6.24 -8.59 -5.16
CA GLY A 157 -6.68 -9.99 -5.01
C GLY A 157 -6.35 -10.61 -3.65
N VAL A 158 -5.99 -9.79 -2.68
CA VAL A 158 -5.78 -10.17 -1.27
C VAL A 158 -7.01 -9.74 -0.47
N ASP A 159 -7.39 -10.49 0.55
CA ASP A 159 -8.44 -10.12 1.47
C ASP A 159 -7.97 -9.04 2.45
N PHE A 160 -8.90 -8.36 3.13
CA PHE A 160 -8.59 -7.21 3.98
C PHE A 160 -7.55 -7.52 5.08
N ALA A 161 -7.66 -8.68 5.75
CA ALA A 161 -6.69 -9.06 6.78
C ALA A 161 -5.29 -9.31 6.19
N GLY A 162 -5.24 -9.93 5.01
CA GLY A 162 -4.02 -10.16 4.24
C GLY A 162 -3.38 -8.86 3.74
N GLU A 163 -4.19 -7.85 3.36
CA GLU A 163 -3.70 -6.53 2.98
C GLU A 163 -2.94 -5.86 4.12
N ILE A 164 -3.54 -5.79 5.32
CA ILE A 164 -2.90 -5.22 6.51
C ILE A 164 -1.57 -5.94 6.77
N ALA A 165 -1.60 -7.27 6.81
CA ALA A 165 -0.40 -8.07 7.07
C ALA A 165 0.68 -7.92 5.97
N LEU A 166 0.30 -7.62 4.73
CA LEU A 166 1.26 -7.36 3.65
C LEU A 166 1.89 -5.96 3.78
N TYR A 167 1.12 -4.94 4.16
CA TYR A 167 1.68 -3.60 4.41
C TYR A 167 2.60 -3.56 5.64
N ASP A 168 2.27 -4.29 6.71
CA ASP A 168 3.17 -4.44 7.86
C ASP A 168 4.47 -5.15 7.47
N LEU A 169 4.39 -6.15 6.59
CA LEU A 169 5.57 -6.80 6.02
C LEU A 169 6.41 -5.81 5.18
N ILE A 170 5.78 -4.95 4.38
CA ILE A 170 6.46 -3.93 3.56
C ILE A 170 7.19 -2.93 4.47
N LYS A 171 6.57 -2.45 5.56
CA LYS A 171 7.21 -1.58 6.55
C LYS A 171 8.44 -2.25 7.18
N ARG A 172 8.29 -3.49 7.64
CA ARG A 172 9.38 -4.25 8.22
C ARG A 172 10.55 -4.42 7.25
N ILE A 173 10.28 -4.70 5.97
CA ILE A 173 11.31 -4.79 4.93
C ILE A 173 12.04 -3.46 4.77
N ARG A 174 11.31 -2.32 4.72
CA ARG A 174 11.90 -0.99 4.68
C ARG A 174 12.89 -0.80 5.85
N ASP A 175 12.45 -1.11 7.06
CA ASP A 175 13.22 -0.88 8.29
C ASP A 175 14.45 -1.80 8.36
N GLU A 176 14.30 -3.10 8.11
CA GLU A 176 15.38 -4.08 8.22
C GLU A 176 16.44 -3.94 7.12
N MET A 177 16.04 -3.53 5.90
CA MET A 177 16.93 -3.43 4.75
C MET A 177 17.37 -2.01 4.44
N ASN A 178 16.83 -1.00 5.12
CA ASN A 178 16.98 0.42 4.76
C ASN A 178 16.68 0.65 3.26
N CYS A 179 15.66 -0.04 2.74
CA CYS A 179 15.28 -0.04 1.34
C CYS A 179 14.29 1.09 1.08
N GLY A 180 14.54 1.93 0.04
CA GLY A 180 13.52 2.85 -0.44
C GLY A 180 12.42 2.08 -1.13
N ILE A 181 11.16 2.48 -0.94
CA ILE A 181 10.01 1.81 -1.54
C ILE A 181 9.18 2.82 -2.33
N LEU A 182 8.93 2.52 -3.59
CA LEU A 182 7.94 3.21 -4.42
C LEU A 182 6.70 2.31 -4.52
N LEU A 183 5.64 2.72 -3.86
CA LEU A 183 4.36 2.03 -3.86
C LEU A 183 3.41 2.71 -4.84
N ILE A 184 2.71 1.95 -5.66
CA ILE A 184 1.62 2.42 -6.50
C ILE A 184 0.34 1.79 -5.97
N SER A 185 -0.63 2.62 -5.62
CA SER A 185 -1.93 2.14 -5.13
C SER A 185 -3.05 3.08 -5.56
N HIS A 186 -4.24 2.51 -5.68
CA HIS A 186 -5.48 3.27 -5.80
C HIS A 186 -6.31 3.19 -4.50
N ASP A 187 -5.94 2.31 -3.58
CA ASP A 187 -6.58 2.16 -2.28
C ASP A 187 -5.85 2.99 -1.22
N LEU A 188 -6.57 3.95 -0.65
CA LEU A 188 -6.01 4.97 0.21
C LEU A 188 -6.05 4.61 1.68
N HIS A 189 -7.00 3.78 2.08
CA HIS A 189 -7.24 3.52 3.50
C HIS A 189 -6.07 2.81 4.17
N VAL A 190 -5.51 1.82 3.51
CA VAL A 190 -4.41 1.01 4.06
C VAL A 190 -3.05 1.65 3.74
N VAL A 191 -2.95 2.31 2.56
CA VAL A 191 -1.74 3.02 2.12
C VAL A 191 -1.34 4.13 3.10
N MET A 192 -2.33 4.88 3.62
CA MET A 192 -2.08 6.00 4.53
C MET A 192 -1.35 5.59 5.81
N ALA A 193 -1.63 4.38 6.33
CA ALA A 193 -0.98 3.87 7.54
C ALA A 193 0.46 3.35 7.28
N ALA A 194 0.84 3.08 6.02
CA ALA A 194 2.11 2.44 5.67
C ALA A 194 3.10 3.37 4.97
N THR A 195 2.74 4.62 4.70
CA THR A 195 3.46 5.53 3.80
C THR A 195 4.04 6.71 4.55
N ASP A 196 5.29 7.07 4.23
CA ASP A 196 5.94 8.27 4.77
C ASP A 196 5.51 9.51 3.96
N ARG A 197 5.38 9.36 2.64
CA ARG A 197 4.99 10.45 1.74
C ARG A 197 4.11 9.98 0.61
N VAL A 198 3.06 10.73 0.34
CA VAL A 198 2.09 10.50 -0.73
C VAL A 198 2.29 11.53 -1.84
N ILE A 199 2.16 11.09 -3.08
CA ILE A 199 2.19 11.92 -4.29
C ILE A 199 0.94 11.63 -5.11
N CYS A 200 0.12 12.66 -5.30
CA CYS A 200 -1.09 12.58 -6.11
C CYS A 200 -0.76 12.88 -7.57
N LEU A 201 -1.14 11.97 -8.47
CA LEU A 201 -0.93 12.11 -9.90
C LEU A 201 -2.26 12.21 -10.67
N ASN A 202 -2.31 13.17 -11.58
CA ASN A 202 -3.34 13.29 -12.60
C ASN A 202 -2.74 13.88 -13.89
N GLY A 203 -1.86 13.13 -14.54
CA GLY A 203 -1.03 13.63 -15.64
C GLY A 203 0.12 14.56 -15.20
N HIS A 204 0.05 15.10 -14.00
CA HIS A 204 1.07 15.89 -13.30
C HIS A 204 0.95 15.64 -11.80
N VAL A 205 1.90 16.14 -11.00
CA VAL A 205 1.79 16.10 -9.53
C VAL A 205 0.82 17.17 -9.07
N CYS A 206 -0.35 16.76 -8.53
CA CYS A 206 -1.39 17.66 -8.03
C CYS A 206 -1.17 18.03 -6.57
N CYS A 207 -0.74 17.06 -5.75
CA CYS A 207 -0.43 17.25 -4.34
C CYS A 207 0.68 16.30 -3.89
N SER A 208 1.43 16.69 -2.87
CA SER A 208 2.48 15.87 -2.26
C SER A 208 2.68 16.27 -0.81
N GLY A 209 2.88 15.29 0.07
CA GLY A 209 3.10 15.52 1.49
C GLY A 209 2.95 14.26 2.33
N SER A 210 2.93 14.44 3.67
CA SER A 210 2.55 13.34 4.55
C SER A 210 1.10 12.92 4.27
N PRO A 211 0.73 11.66 4.61
CA PRO A 211 -0.64 11.17 4.43
C PRO A 211 -1.71 12.15 4.96
N THR A 212 -1.55 12.66 6.17
CA THR A 212 -2.50 13.60 6.80
C THR A 212 -2.64 14.92 6.04
N VAL A 213 -1.52 15.48 5.54
CA VAL A 213 -1.52 16.71 4.73
C VAL A 213 -2.25 16.49 3.41
N VAL A 214 -1.97 15.39 2.74
CA VAL A 214 -2.60 15.05 1.45
C VAL A 214 -4.10 14.81 1.64
N ALA A 215 -4.51 14.04 2.65
CA ALA A 215 -5.92 13.75 2.92
C ALA A 215 -6.78 15.00 3.17
N SER A 216 -6.20 16.03 3.78
CA SER A 216 -6.87 17.30 4.04
C SER A 216 -6.91 18.24 2.84
N SER A 217 -6.08 18.00 1.80
CA SER A 217 -5.95 18.90 0.65
C SER A 217 -7.19 18.94 -0.25
N ASN A 218 -7.44 20.09 -0.87
CA ASN A 218 -8.55 20.25 -1.79
C ASN A 218 -8.34 19.47 -3.10
N GLU A 219 -7.09 19.37 -3.54
CA GLU A 219 -6.69 18.64 -4.74
C GLU A 219 -7.01 17.15 -4.59
N TYR A 220 -6.75 16.59 -3.41
CA TYR A 220 -7.12 15.23 -3.08
C TYR A 220 -8.64 15.01 -3.12
N LYS A 221 -9.41 15.90 -2.48
CA LYS A 221 -10.88 15.87 -2.47
C LYS A 221 -11.49 15.97 -3.86
N GLN A 222 -10.85 16.74 -4.76
CA GLN A 222 -11.27 16.85 -6.16
C GLN A 222 -10.98 15.57 -6.95
N LEU A 223 -9.86 14.90 -6.71
CA LEU A 223 -9.47 13.67 -7.41
C LEU A 223 -10.32 12.45 -7.01
N PHE A 224 -10.64 12.31 -5.72
CA PHE A 224 -11.24 11.10 -5.17
C PHE A 224 -12.67 11.29 -4.63
N GLY A 225 -13.14 12.55 -4.58
CA GLY A 225 -14.45 12.94 -4.06
C GLY A 225 -14.45 13.18 -2.54
N ALA A 226 -15.39 14.01 -2.07
CA ALA A 226 -15.48 14.41 -0.67
C ALA A 226 -15.73 13.23 0.30
N ARG A 227 -16.40 12.17 -0.15
CA ARG A 227 -16.64 10.96 0.65
C ARG A 227 -15.36 10.17 0.93
N ALA A 228 -14.43 10.07 -0.02
CA ALA A 228 -13.14 9.41 0.20
C ALA A 228 -12.28 10.13 1.24
N ALA A 229 -12.37 11.46 1.30
CA ALA A 229 -11.66 12.25 2.30
C ALA A 229 -12.23 12.11 3.72
N SER A 230 -13.56 11.95 3.87
CA SER A 230 -14.20 11.76 5.18
C SER A 230 -13.95 10.38 5.78
N THR A 231 -13.81 9.35 4.93
CA THR A 231 -13.51 8.00 5.39
C THR A 231 -12.07 7.86 5.93
N LEU A 232 -11.16 8.73 5.48
CA LEU A 232 -9.77 8.80 6.00
C LEU A 232 -9.68 9.41 7.39
N ALA A 233 -10.56 10.36 7.72
CA ALA A 233 -10.59 11.00 9.05
C ALA A 233 -11.00 10.02 10.17
N VAL A 234 -11.67 8.91 9.84
CA VAL A 234 -12.14 7.90 10.82
C VAL A 234 -11.00 6.93 11.23
N TYR A 235 -9.89 6.88 10.50
CA TYR A 235 -8.80 5.94 10.78
C TYR A 235 -7.67 6.50 11.68
N GLU A 236 -7.77 7.72 12.16
CA GLU A 236 -6.96 8.22 13.28
C GLU A 236 -7.54 7.74 14.62
N HIS A 237 -7.63 6.44 14.82
CA HIS A 237 -7.76 5.92 16.16
C HIS A 237 -6.39 6.05 16.85
N HIS A 238 -6.20 7.13 17.57
CA HIS A 238 -5.26 7.17 18.68
C HIS A 238 -5.74 6.12 19.69
N HIS A 239 -5.07 4.98 19.72
CA HIS A 239 -5.23 4.06 20.84
C HIS A 239 -4.51 4.65 22.06
N ASP A 240 -5.18 5.59 22.72
CA ASP A 240 -4.75 6.12 24.02
C ASP A 240 -5.02 5.13 25.14
N HIS A 241 -4.95 3.82 24.84
CA HIS A 241 -5.17 2.77 25.82
C HIS A 241 -4.21 1.60 25.65
N THR A 242 -3.89 0.94 26.76
CA THR A 242 -3.02 -0.24 26.81
C THR A 242 -3.83 -1.44 27.31
N HIS A 243 -3.81 -2.55 26.57
CA HIS A 243 -4.40 -3.81 27.03
C HIS A 243 -3.51 -4.42 28.13
N LEU A 244 -4.11 -4.66 29.31
CA LEU A 244 -3.46 -5.32 30.42
C LEU A 244 -3.50 -6.84 30.25
N PRO A 245 -2.55 -7.59 30.88
CA PRO A 245 -2.50 -9.05 30.76
C PRO A 245 -3.74 -9.80 31.29
N ASP A 246 -4.57 -9.14 32.09
CA ASP A 246 -5.83 -9.66 32.63
C ASP A 246 -7.07 -9.36 31.74
N GLY A 247 -6.84 -8.81 30.54
CA GLY A 247 -7.88 -8.51 29.58
C GLY A 247 -8.54 -7.13 29.74
N ARG A 248 -8.20 -6.37 30.77
CA ARG A 248 -8.70 -5.01 31.01
C ARG A 248 -7.95 -3.99 30.13
N VAL A 249 -8.51 -2.81 30.00
CA VAL A 249 -8.00 -1.72 29.17
C VAL A 249 -7.70 -0.53 30.06
N MET A 250 -6.45 -0.07 30.03
CA MET A 250 -6.02 1.14 30.72
C MET A 250 -5.98 2.31 29.73
N HIS A 251 -6.79 3.33 29.95
CA HIS A 251 -6.87 4.55 29.16
C HIS A 251 -5.74 5.52 29.48
N GLY A 252 -5.45 6.46 28.59
CA GLY A 252 -4.37 7.46 28.74
C GLY A 252 -4.51 8.38 29.95
N ASP A 253 -5.72 8.51 30.51
CA ASP A 253 -6.02 9.21 31.76
C ASP A 253 -5.80 8.36 33.04
N GLY A 254 -5.38 7.09 32.86
CA GLY A 254 -5.15 6.14 33.95
C GLY A 254 -6.40 5.37 34.42
N THR A 255 -7.57 5.56 33.81
CA THR A 255 -8.77 4.77 34.10
C THR A 255 -8.67 3.36 33.52
N ILE A 256 -9.19 2.36 34.25
CA ILE A 256 -9.18 0.95 33.81
C ILE A 256 -10.63 0.50 33.63
N THR A 257 -10.94 -0.02 32.42
CA THR A 257 -12.26 -0.56 32.07
C THR A 257 -12.16 -1.99 31.57
N ASP A 258 -13.27 -2.73 31.64
CA ASP A 258 -13.33 -4.14 31.18
C ASP A 258 -13.51 -4.27 29.65
N HIS A 259 -13.75 -3.17 28.93
CA HIS A 259 -13.94 -3.16 27.45
C HIS A 259 -13.43 -1.85 26.83
N CYS A 260 -13.05 -1.91 25.55
CA CYS A 260 -12.87 -0.75 24.70
C CYS A 260 -14.25 -0.18 24.34
N HIS A 261 -14.64 0.97 24.89
CA HIS A 261 -15.77 1.72 24.38
C HIS A 261 -15.30 2.67 23.31
N PRO A 262 -15.80 2.61 22.07
CA PRO A 262 -15.78 3.78 21.19
C PRO A 262 -16.77 4.79 21.75
N ASP A 263 -16.36 6.03 21.98
CA ASP A 263 -17.23 7.14 22.32
C ASP A 263 -18.10 7.47 21.09
N ASP A 264 -19.16 6.72 20.92
CA ASP A 264 -20.21 7.03 19.95
C ASP A 264 -21.23 7.96 20.62
N GLY A 265 -21.04 9.26 20.37
CA GLY A 265 -22.05 10.27 20.65
C GLY A 265 -23.31 10.05 19.80
N HIS A 266 -24.07 9.03 20.07
CA HIS A 266 -25.41 8.84 19.53
C HIS A 266 -26.44 9.13 20.61
N HIS A 267 -27.13 10.28 20.44
CA HIS A 267 -28.37 10.57 21.12
C HIS A 267 -29.38 9.45 20.87
N HIS A 268 -29.72 8.70 21.92
CA HIS A 268 -30.90 7.84 21.93
C HIS A 268 -32.15 8.68 21.78
N HIS A 269 -32.83 8.57 20.66
CA HIS A 269 -34.22 8.91 20.55
C HIS A 269 -35.00 7.71 21.05
N ASP A 270 -35.58 7.86 22.27
CA ASP A 270 -36.60 6.96 22.82
C ASP A 270 -37.81 7.02 21.89
N HIS A 271 -38.09 5.90 21.23
CA HIS A 271 -39.38 5.64 20.61
C HIS A 271 -40.14 4.67 21.52
N ASP A 272 -40.99 5.24 22.36
CA ASP A 272 -42.07 4.52 23.05
C ASP A 272 -42.99 3.88 22.01
N HIS A 273 -42.99 2.57 21.93
CA HIS A 273 -44.03 1.82 21.26
C HIS A 273 -45.01 1.28 22.30
N GLU A 274 -46.14 1.99 22.47
CA GLU A 274 -47.34 1.46 23.10
C GLU A 274 -47.88 0.27 22.32
N HIS A 275 -47.99 -0.87 22.98
CA HIS A 275 -48.76 -2.01 22.54
C HIS A 275 -50.25 -1.78 22.84
N GLY A 276 -51.02 -1.52 21.78
CA GLY A 276 -52.49 -1.65 21.82
C GLY A 276 -52.89 -3.04 21.34
N HIS A 277 -53.45 -3.83 22.25
CA HIS A 277 -54.24 -4.99 21.92
C HIS A 277 -55.61 -4.52 21.43
N ASP A 278 -56.09 -5.07 20.31
CA ASP A 278 -57.51 -5.28 20.07
C ASP A 278 -57.73 -6.54 19.23
N GLU A 279 -58.56 -7.43 19.82
CA GLU A 279 -59.12 -8.64 19.27
C GLU A 279 -60.31 -8.31 18.32
N ASP A 280 -60.72 -9.35 17.58
CA ASP A 280 -61.95 -9.57 16.83
C ASP A 280 -61.91 -9.24 15.34
N GLY A 281 -62.10 -10.31 14.53
CA GLY A 281 -63.33 -10.91 14.22
C GLY A 281 -63.40 -11.28 12.72
N LYS A 282 -63.49 -12.56 12.46
CA LYS A 282 -64.31 -13.23 11.42
C LYS A 282 -64.42 -12.67 9.99
N GLY A 283 -64.10 -13.57 9.02
CA GLY A 283 -65.10 -13.83 8.01
C GLY A 283 -64.61 -14.02 6.55
N ARG A 284 -64.63 -15.28 6.09
CA ARG A 284 -65.06 -15.82 4.79
C ARG A 284 -64.63 -15.13 3.49
N ALA A 285 -63.94 -15.85 2.63
CA ALA A 285 -64.42 -16.78 1.56
C ALA A 285 -64.45 -16.16 0.17
N ASP A 286 -63.90 -16.93 -0.77
CA ASP A 286 -64.22 -17.04 -2.19
C ASP A 286 -63.75 -15.94 -3.19
N ALA A 287 -62.76 -16.26 -3.97
CA ALA A 287 -62.74 -16.54 -5.42
C ALA A 287 -61.30 -16.72 -5.92
#